data_651830f24f049d23e4768a1b1ea89a1b
#
_entry.id   651830f24f049d23e4768a1b1ea89a1b
#
_cell.length_a   1.000
_cell.length_b   1.000
_cell.length_c   1.000
_cell.angle_alpha   90.00
_cell.angle_beta   90.00
_cell.angle_gamma   90.00
#
_symmetry.space_group_name_H-M   'P 1'
#
loop_
_entity.id
_entity.type
_entity.pdbx_description
1 polymer ?
#
loop_
_entity_poly.entity_id
_entity_poly.type
_entity_poly.pdbx_seq_one_letter_code
_entity_poly.pdbx_strand_id
1 'polypeptide(L)'
;IYQKKDGRKLVLFNYELPNGVVLINNKALKILELCDGNNSIDIIGKKLRIREDILEEFLNNLDSYNIISYKNESKKNSCNKVLHCWLHITNQCNLNCRYCYINKNNIDMDFNVAKEIIDKLIVSLKENNFNKIVLSFSGGEPLLKIDLIEKIINYCNGFNNISFSYRILT
;
A
#
# COMPACT_ATOMS: atom_id res chain seq x y z
N ILE A 1 -6.85 3.84 -8.62
CA ILE A 1 -7.83 3.93 -7.51
C ILE A 1 -8.63 2.63 -7.48
N TYR A 2 -8.61 1.94 -6.35
CA TYR A 2 -9.43 0.74 -6.12
C TYR A 2 -10.73 1.14 -5.44
N GLN A 3 -11.87 0.54 -5.85
CA GLN A 3 -13.18 0.81 -5.24
C GLN A 3 -13.85 -0.49 -4.79
N LYS A 4 -14.40 -0.48 -3.59
CA LYS A 4 -15.23 -1.56 -3.05
C LYS A 4 -16.53 -0.99 -2.51
N LYS A 5 -17.66 -1.56 -2.91
CA LYS A 5 -18.98 -1.13 -2.44
C LYS A 5 -19.34 -1.91 -1.19
N ASP A 6 -19.68 -1.20 -0.11
CA ASP A 6 -20.23 -1.76 1.11
C ASP A 6 -21.53 -1.04 1.46
N GLY A 7 -22.65 -1.68 1.16
CA GLY A 7 -23.99 -1.09 1.32
C GLY A 7 -24.17 0.20 0.51
N ARG A 8 -24.43 1.32 1.21
CA ARG A 8 -24.63 2.66 0.61
C ARG A 8 -23.35 3.49 0.51
N LYS A 9 -22.23 2.97 0.99
CA LYS A 9 -20.94 3.66 0.99
C LYS A 9 -19.99 3.00 0.00
N LEU A 10 -19.14 3.79 -0.62
CA LEU A 10 -18.07 3.36 -1.49
C LEU A 10 -16.75 3.70 -0.84
N VAL A 11 -15.86 2.73 -0.79
CA VAL A 11 -14.48 2.93 -0.36
C VAL A 11 -13.64 3.22 -1.57
N LEU A 12 -13.00 4.38 -1.62
CA LEU A 12 -11.94 4.69 -2.57
C LEU A 12 -10.61 4.48 -1.89
N PHE A 13 -9.71 3.82 -2.57
CA PHE A 13 -8.36 3.58 -2.08
C PHE A 13 -7.34 4.02 -3.13
N ASN A 14 -6.43 4.88 -2.72
CA ASN A 14 -5.27 5.24 -3.51
C ASN A 14 -4.00 4.74 -2.79
N TYR A 15 -3.39 3.70 -3.33
CA TYR A 15 -2.21 3.04 -2.74
C TYR A 15 -0.94 3.91 -2.79
N GLU A 16 -0.94 4.98 -3.58
CA GLU A 16 0.22 5.87 -3.72
C GLU A 16 0.33 6.87 -2.56
N LEU A 17 -0.65 6.88 -1.64
CA LEU A 17 -0.78 7.93 -0.63
C LEU A 17 -0.88 7.36 0.79
N PRO A 18 -0.21 7.98 1.76
CA PRO A 18 -0.20 7.52 3.15
C PRO A 18 -1.58 7.52 3.83
N ASN A 19 -2.54 8.31 3.35
CA ASN A 19 -3.91 8.42 3.88
C ASN A 19 -4.96 8.13 2.79
N GLY A 20 -4.65 7.26 1.85
CA GLY A 20 -5.40 7.07 0.61
C GLY A 20 -6.74 6.34 0.73
N VAL A 21 -7.39 6.30 1.89
CA VAL A 21 -8.71 5.69 2.05
C VAL A 21 -9.76 6.74 2.30
N VAL A 22 -10.73 6.87 1.41
CA VAL A 22 -11.85 7.80 1.54
C VAL A 22 -13.17 7.07 1.39
N LEU A 23 -14.12 7.36 2.27
CA LEU A 23 -15.48 6.88 2.18
C LEU A 23 -16.34 7.90 1.47
N ILE A 24 -16.95 7.52 0.37
CA ILE A 24 -17.86 8.37 -0.39
C ILE A 24 -19.26 7.77 -0.50
N ASN A 25 -20.23 8.61 -0.77
CA ASN A 25 -21.60 8.19 -1.08
C ASN A 25 -21.83 8.15 -2.60
N ASN A 26 -23.01 7.68 -3.02
CA ASN A 26 -23.36 7.57 -4.43
C ASN A 26 -23.43 8.94 -5.16
N LYS A 27 -23.67 10.05 -4.45
CA LYS A 27 -23.66 11.39 -5.07
C LYS A 27 -22.22 11.80 -5.39
N ALA A 28 -21.30 11.60 -4.45
CA ALA A 28 -19.89 11.86 -4.67
C ALA A 28 -19.29 10.98 -5.78
N LEU A 29 -19.74 9.71 -5.89
CA LEU A 29 -19.33 8.84 -6.99
C LEU A 29 -19.72 9.43 -8.36
N LYS A 30 -20.95 9.92 -8.51
CA LYS A 30 -21.40 10.55 -9.77
C LYS A 30 -20.59 11.78 -10.14
N ILE A 31 -20.11 12.55 -9.14
CA ILE A 31 -19.22 13.68 -9.40
C ILE A 31 -17.88 13.16 -9.93
N LEU A 32 -17.31 12.16 -9.27
CA LEU A 32 -16.02 11.57 -9.67
C LEU A 32 -16.05 10.93 -11.06
N GLU A 33 -17.15 10.28 -11.43
CA GLU A 33 -17.33 9.70 -12.76
C GLU A 33 -17.32 10.78 -13.89
N LEU A 34 -17.66 12.03 -13.55
CA LEU A 34 -17.60 13.15 -14.48
C LEU A 34 -16.25 13.89 -14.44
N CYS A 35 -15.38 13.60 -13.46
CA CYS A 35 -14.02 14.15 -13.38
C CYS A 35 -13.05 13.38 -14.29
N ASP A 36 -13.37 13.26 -15.55
CA ASP A 36 -12.63 12.51 -16.59
C ASP A 36 -11.59 13.37 -17.34
N GLY A 37 -11.44 14.64 -16.93
CA GLY A 37 -10.56 15.61 -17.59
C GLY A 37 -11.21 16.34 -18.77
N ASN A 38 -12.42 15.95 -19.22
CA ASN A 38 -13.12 16.56 -20.35
C ASN A 38 -14.26 17.48 -19.91
N ASN A 39 -14.69 17.41 -18.67
CA ASN A 39 -15.76 18.21 -18.12
C ASN A 39 -15.19 19.32 -17.21
N SER A 40 -15.57 20.57 -17.46
CA SER A 40 -15.31 21.67 -16.52
C SER A 40 -16.23 21.60 -15.30
N ILE A 41 -15.87 22.28 -14.21
CA ILE A 41 -16.68 22.36 -12.98
C ILE A 41 -18.10 22.85 -13.28
N ASP A 42 -18.25 23.88 -14.11
CA ASP A 42 -19.53 24.42 -14.55
C ASP A 42 -20.40 23.36 -15.25
N ILE A 43 -19.80 22.55 -16.14
CA ILE A 43 -20.49 21.45 -16.83
C ILE A 43 -20.96 20.38 -15.84
N ILE A 44 -20.11 20.01 -14.89
CA ILE A 44 -20.45 19.03 -13.86
C ILE A 44 -21.58 19.55 -12.98
N GLY A 45 -21.48 20.80 -12.53
CA GLY A 45 -22.48 21.47 -11.71
C GLY A 45 -23.87 21.51 -12.41
N LYS A 46 -23.91 21.87 -13.68
CA LYS A 46 -25.15 21.87 -14.48
C LYS A 46 -25.73 20.48 -14.67
N LYS A 47 -24.90 19.48 -15.01
CA LYS A 47 -25.34 18.08 -15.19
C LYS A 47 -25.95 17.47 -13.93
N LEU A 48 -25.36 17.76 -12.77
CA LEU A 48 -25.78 17.18 -11.48
C LEU A 48 -26.71 18.09 -10.68
N ARG A 49 -27.00 19.31 -11.17
CA ARG A 49 -27.77 20.35 -10.48
C ARG A 49 -27.19 20.67 -9.09
N ILE A 50 -25.85 20.80 -9.03
CA ILE A 50 -25.10 21.17 -7.83
C ILE A 50 -24.61 22.61 -8.03
N ARG A 51 -24.68 23.41 -6.97
CA ARG A 51 -24.12 24.77 -6.96
C ARG A 51 -22.62 24.69 -7.11
N GLU A 52 -22.03 25.61 -7.84
CA GLU A 52 -20.62 25.63 -8.21
C GLU A 52 -19.72 25.75 -6.97
N ASP A 53 -20.09 26.61 -6.02
CA ASP A 53 -19.36 26.80 -4.75
C ASP A 53 -19.26 25.49 -3.92
N ILE A 54 -20.35 24.75 -3.82
CA ILE A 54 -20.39 23.46 -3.10
C ILE A 54 -19.56 22.41 -3.86
N LEU A 55 -19.61 22.43 -5.19
CA LEU A 55 -18.85 21.50 -6.01
C LEU A 55 -17.35 21.79 -5.92
N GLU A 56 -16.94 23.06 -5.97
CA GLU A 56 -15.54 23.47 -5.79
C GLU A 56 -14.99 23.07 -4.42
N GLU A 57 -15.74 23.34 -3.34
CA GLU A 57 -15.34 22.92 -2.00
C GLU A 57 -15.13 21.39 -1.91
N PHE A 58 -16.06 20.63 -2.47
CA PHE A 58 -15.97 19.18 -2.52
C PHE A 58 -14.75 18.70 -3.31
N LEU A 59 -14.51 19.27 -4.49
CA LEU A 59 -13.38 18.90 -5.34
C LEU A 59 -12.03 19.31 -4.70
N ASN A 60 -11.97 20.49 -4.07
CA ASN A 60 -10.78 20.92 -3.32
C ASN A 60 -10.46 19.99 -2.17
N ASN A 61 -11.47 19.49 -1.45
CA ASN A 61 -11.27 18.47 -0.43
C ASN A 61 -10.71 17.18 -1.04
N LEU A 62 -11.23 16.71 -2.16
CA LEU A 62 -10.70 15.51 -2.83
C LEU A 62 -9.27 15.71 -3.38
N ASP A 63 -8.93 16.91 -3.86
CA ASP A 63 -7.57 17.26 -4.27
C ASP A 63 -6.60 17.27 -3.07
N SER A 64 -7.04 17.79 -1.92
CA SER A 64 -6.24 17.76 -0.69
C SER A 64 -5.93 16.34 -0.20
N TYR A 65 -6.83 15.39 -0.46
CA TYR A 65 -6.61 13.95 -0.24
C TYR A 65 -5.94 13.25 -1.44
N ASN A 66 -5.55 14.02 -2.48
CA ASN A 66 -4.96 13.52 -3.73
C ASN A 66 -5.80 12.42 -4.43
N ILE A 67 -7.11 12.42 -4.25
CA ILE A 67 -8.03 11.52 -4.95
C ILE A 67 -8.25 11.97 -6.38
N ILE A 68 -8.24 13.27 -6.62
CA ILE A 68 -8.28 13.91 -7.95
C ILE A 68 -7.12 14.91 -8.06
N SER A 69 -6.83 15.39 -9.28
CA SER A 69 -5.92 16.50 -9.52
C SER A 69 -6.51 17.42 -10.58
N TYR A 70 -6.51 18.71 -10.34
CA TYR A 70 -6.94 19.74 -11.28
C TYR A 70 -5.96 19.99 -12.43
N LYS A 71 -4.73 19.53 -12.31
CA LYS A 71 -3.68 19.76 -13.28
C LYS A 71 -3.20 18.44 -13.87
N ASN A 72 -3.04 18.43 -15.19
CA ASN A 72 -2.29 17.39 -15.92
C ASN A 72 -0.78 17.33 -15.52
N GLU A 73 -0.39 18.03 -14.50
CA GLU A 73 0.87 17.80 -13.86
C GLU A 73 0.73 16.48 -13.11
N SER A 74 1.21 15.41 -13.75
CA SER A 74 1.74 14.30 -12.98
C SER A 74 2.70 14.95 -11.98
N LYS A 75 2.22 15.23 -10.76
CA LYS A 75 3.12 15.45 -9.63
C LYS A 75 3.94 14.18 -9.60
N LYS A 76 5.10 14.20 -10.25
CA LYS A 76 6.23 13.37 -9.90
C LYS A 76 6.58 13.81 -8.47
N ASN A 77 5.69 13.45 -7.54
CA ASN A 77 6.12 13.33 -6.17
C ASN A 77 7.24 12.31 -6.27
N SER A 78 8.46 12.78 -6.16
CA SER A 78 9.60 11.96 -5.81
C SER A 78 9.39 11.47 -4.37
N CYS A 79 8.23 10.88 -4.13
CA CYS A 79 7.98 10.10 -2.96
C CYS A 79 8.96 8.95 -3.08
N ASN A 80 9.89 8.85 -2.16
CA ASN A 80 10.74 7.68 -2.03
C ASN A 80 9.81 6.47 -1.93
N LYS A 81 9.45 5.89 -3.07
CA LYS A 81 8.55 4.74 -3.12
C LYS A 81 9.26 3.57 -2.46
N VAL A 82 8.78 3.18 -1.30
CA VAL A 82 9.33 2.08 -0.51
C VAL A 82 8.41 0.87 -0.63
N LEU A 83 8.99 -0.26 -1.07
CA LEU A 83 8.28 -1.53 -1.11
C LEU A 83 8.40 -2.22 0.26
N HIS A 84 7.28 -2.37 0.96
CA HIS A 84 7.23 -3.08 2.23
C HIS A 84 6.79 -4.53 2.03
N CYS A 85 7.53 -5.46 2.60
CA CYS A 85 7.19 -6.88 2.61
C CYS A 85 7.27 -7.44 4.02
N TRP A 86 6.24 -8.18 4.42
CA TRP A 86 6.23 -8.96 5.67
C TRP A 86 6.48 -10.42 5.32
N LEU A 87 7.57 -10.96 5.86
CA LEU A 87 7.92 -12.37 5.75
C LEU A 87 7.51 -13.08 7.04
N HIS A 88 6.51 -13.93 6.93
CA HIS A 88 6.09 -14.81 8.02
C HIS A 88 7.00 -16.04 8.01
N ILE A 89 8.08 -16.00 8.82
CA ILE A 89 9.17 -16.99 8.73
C ILE A 89 8.98 -18.23 9.59
N THR A 90 8.11 -18.18 10.61
CA THR A 90 7.83 -19.31 11.49
C THR A 90 6.49 -19.20 12.20
N ASN A 91 5.85 -20.33 12.47
CA ASN A 91 4.70 -20.41 13.37
C ASN A 91 5.12 -20.74 14.82
N GLN A 92 6.40 -21.06 15.05
CA GLN A 92 6.92 -21.33 16.39
C GLN A 92 6.95 -20.06 17.22
N CYS A 93 6.57 -20.16 18.49
CA CYS A 93 6.59 -19.02 19.41
C CYS A 93 6.72 -19.51 20.85
N ASN A 94 7.61 -18.89 21.60
CA ASN A 94 7.81 -19.13 23.04
C ASN A 94 7.01 -18.16 23.92
N LEU A 95 6.27 -17.20 23.32
CA LEU A 95 5.40 -16.25 24.01
C LEU A 95 3.95 -16.77 24.10
N ASN A 96 3.14 -16.19 24.98
CA ASN A 96 1.72 -16.55 25.16
C ASN A 96 0.81 -15.33 25.18
N CYS A 97 0.84 -14.52 24.11
CA CYS A 97 0.03 -13.31 24.00
C CYS A 97 -1.46 -13.65 23.89
N ARG A 98 -2.29 -13.01 24.71
CA ARG A 98 -3.75 -13.27 24.78
C ARG A 98 -4.50 -12.95 23.47
N TYR A 99 -3.96 -12.05 22.66
CA TYR A 99 -4.54 -11.60 21.38
C TYR A 99 -3.89 -12.25 20.16
N CYS A 100 -3.06 -13.26 20.37
CA CYS A 100 -2.35 -13.91 19.27
C CYS A 100 -3.31 -14.69 18.37
N TYR A 101 -3.27 -14.41 17.08
CA TYR A 101 -4.09 -15.09 16.06
C TYR A 101 -3.36 -16.29 15.42
N ILE A 102 -2.07 -16.48 15.73
CA ILE A 102 -1.25 -17.51 15.10
C ILE A 102 -1.52 -18.86 15.75
N ASN A 103 -1.84 -19.84 14.92
CA ASN A 103 -1.86 -21.24 15.35
C ASN A 103 -0.43 -21.76 15.45
N LYS A 104 0.11 -21.83 16.66
CA LYS A 104 1.49 -22.22 16.94
C LYS A 104 1.74 -23.68 16.58
N ASN A 105 2.69 -23.91 15.71
CA ASN A 105 3.16 -25.23 15.29
C ASN A 105 4.61 -25.14 14.81
N ASN A 106 5.20 -26.25 14.39
CA ASN A 106 6.60 -26.33 13.97
C ASN A 106 6.78 -26.11 12.46
N ILE A 107 5.98 -25.23 11.86
CA ILE A 107 6.13 -24.88 10.44
C ILE A 107 7.00 -23.65 10.32
N ASP A 108 8.06 -23.76 9.53
CA ASP A 108 9.03 -22.72 9.25
C ASP A 108 9.08 -22.45 7.73
N MET A 109 9.44 -21.24 7.36
CA MET A 109 9.70 -20.89 5.97
C MET A 109 11.01 -21.54 5.51
N ASP A 110 10.98 -22.18 4.35
CA ASP A 110 12.20 -22.66 3.70
C ASP A 110 13.00 -21.50 3.09
N PHE A 111 14.33 -21.59 3.15
CA PHE A 111 15.21 -20.55 2.63
C PHE A 111 15.05 -20.34 1.12
N ASN A 112 14.78 -21.40 0.34
CA ASN A 112 14.56 -21.26 -1.11
C ASN A 112 13.29 -20.49 -1.41
N VAL A 113 12.23 -20.69 -0.61
CA VAL A 113 10.99 -19.88 -0.69
C VAL A 113 11.29 -18.41 -0.41
N ALA A 114 12.07 -18.12 0.62
CA ALA A 114 12.48 -16.76 0.93
C ALA A 114 13.25 -16.11 -0.24
N LYS A 115 14.18 -16.86 -0.86
CA LYS A 115 14.92 -16.41 -2.05
C LYS A 115 13.97 -16.05 -3.22
N GLU A 116 13.04 -16.94 -3.54
CA GLU A 116 12.07 -16.69 -4.62
C GLU A 116 11.23 -15.44 -4.37
N ILE A 117 10.84 -15.20 -3.11
CA ILE A 117 10.11 -13.99 -2.72
C ILE A 117 10.99 -12.76 -2.96
N ILE A 118 12.26 -12.78 -2.51
CA ILE A 118 13.18 -11.66 -2.67
C ILE A 118 13.41 -11.36 -4.14
N ASP A 119 13.62 -12.37 -4.98
CA ASP A 119 13.83 -12.20 -6.42
C ASP A 119 12.61 -11.52 -7.08
N LYS A 120 11.39 -11.94 -6.70
CA LYS A 120 10.14 -11.30 -7.16
C LYS A 120 10.00 -9.86 -6.67
N LEU A 121 10.40 -9.56 -5.42
CA LEU A 121 10.39 -8.20 -4.89
C LEU A 121 11.36 -7.30 -5.66
N ILE A 122 12.52 -7.82 -6.05
CA ILE A 122 13.51 -7.09 -6.86
C ILE A 122 12.95 -6.77 -8.26
N VAL A 123 12.27 -7.71 -8.90
CA VAL A 123 11.58 -7.46 -10.17
C VAL A 123 10.52 -6.37 -9.99
N SER A 124 9.65 -6.52 -8.97
CA SER A 124 8.60 -5.55 -8.68
C SER A 124 9.15 -4.16 -8.35
N LEU A 125 10.29 -4.08 -7.64
CA LEU A 125 10.97 -2.81 -7.35
C LEU A 125 11.34 -2.08 -8.65
N LYS A 126 11.90 -2.80 -9.62
CA LYS A 126 12.34 -2.22 -10.91
C LYS A 126 11.15 -1.80 -11.76
N GLU A 127 10.13 -2.66 -11.89
CA GLU A 127 8.95 -2.42 -12.73
C GLU A 127 8.09 -1.25 -12.22
N ASN A 128 8.03 -1.03 -10.91
CA ASN A 128 7.16 -0.02 -10.28
C ASN A 128 7.93 1.21 -9.77
N ASN A 129 9.23 1.32 -10.10
CA ASN A 129 10.09 2.44 -9.70
C ASN A 129 10.12 2.67 -8.17
N PHE A 130 10.21 1.58 -7.39
CA PHE A 130 10.52 1.68 -5.96
C PHE A 130 12.02 1.93 -5.77
N ASN A 131 12.37 2.67 -4.71
CA ASN A 131 13.76 3.02 -4.41
C ASN A 131 14.38 2.13 -3.33
N LYS A 132 13.54 1.41 -2.57
CA LYS A 132 13.95 0.66 -1.40
C LYS A 132 13.00 -0.49 -1.12
N ILE A 133 13.52 -1.58 -0.55
CA ILE A 133 12.74 -2.68 0.00
C ILE A 133 12.91 -2.70 1.52
N VAL A 134 11.80 -2.77 2.25
CA VAL A 134 11.79 -2.99 3.70
C VAL A 134 11.23 -4.39 3.94
N LEU A 135 12.08 -5.28 4.45
CA LEU A 135 11.69 -6.62 4.89
C LEU A 135 11.37 -6.60 6.38
N SER A 136 10.15 -6.99 6.73
CA SER A 136 9.72 -7.14 8.12
C SER A 136 9.57 -8.64 8.41
N PHE A 137 10.46 -9.17 9.21
CA PHE A 137 10.38 -10.55 9.67
C PHE A 137 9.33 -10.67 10.75
N SER A 138 8.36 -11.53 10.53
CA SER A 138 7.24 -11.77 11.42
C SER A 138 6.97 -13.27 11.55
N GLY A 139 5.98 -13.59 12.34
CA GLY A 139 5.57 -14.99 12.55
C GLY A 139 5.07 -15.19 13.96
N GLY A 140 5.32 -16.36 14.52
CA GLY A 140 5.19 -16.58 15.94
C GLY A 140 6.20 -15.71 16.70
N GLU A 141 7.42 -16.22 16.92
CA GLU A 141 8.55 -15.41 17.40
C GLU A 141 9.70 -15.54 16.39
N PRO A 142 9.92 -14.53 15.54
CA PRO A 142 10.92 -14.62 14.48
C PRO A 142 12.36 -14.80 14.99
N LEU A 143 12.68 -14.34 16.19
CA LEU A 143 14.00 -14.50 16.78
C LEU A 143 14.37 -15.96 17.09
N LEU A 144 13.39 -16.87 17.14
CA LEU A 144 13.67 -18.31 17.21
C LEU A 144 14.31 -18.86 15.93
N LYS A 145 14.31 -18.07 14.84
CA LYS A 145 14.87 -18.43 13.53
C LYS A 145 15.92 -17.42 13.06
N ILE A 146 16.78 -16.99 13.97
CA ILE A 146 17.81 -16.00 13.68
C ILE A 146 18.75 -16.47 12.55
N ASP A 147 19.09 -17.76 12.48
CA ASP A 147 19.91 -18.32 11.42
C ASP A 147 19.27 -18.15 10.03
N LEU A 148 17.94 -18.27 9.93
CA LEU A 148 17.21 -18.04 8.69
C LEU A 148 17.21 -16.57 8.34
N ILE A 149 17.00 -15.68 9.31
CA ILE A 149 17.04 -14.22 9.12
C ILE A 149 18.42 -13.82 8.58
N GLU A 150 19.50 -14.31 9.19
CA GLU A 150 20.86 -14.01 8.74
C GLU A 150 21.13 -14.50 7.30
N LYS A 151 20.70 -15.72 6.96
CA LYS A 151 20.81 -16.23 5.59
C LYS A 151 20.07 -15.34 4.60
N ILE A 152 18.87 -14.87 4.94
CA ILE A 152 18.08 -13.97 4.10
C ILE A 152 18.79 -12.62 3.93
N ILE A 153 19.28 -12.02 5.02
CA ILE A 153 20.02 -10.75 4.99
C ILE A 153 21.27 -10.88 4.13
N ASN A 154 22.05 -11.95 4.30
CA ASN A 154 23.25 -12.20 3.52
C ASN A 154 22.94 -12.37 2.03
N TYR A 155 21.83 -13.01 1.70
CA TYR A 155 21.36 -13.08 0.31
C TYR A 155 21.01 -11.72 -0.26
N CYS A 156 20.28 -10.89 0.48
CA CYS A 156 19.95 -9.52 0.09
C CYS A 156 21.20 -8.63 -0.10
N ASN A 157 22.21 -8.79 0.73
CA ASN A 157 23.47 -8.04 0.65
C ASN A 157 24.27 -8.35 -0.62
N GLY A 158 23.97 -9.44 -1.33
CA GLY A 158 24.55 -9.74 -2.65
C GLY A 158 24.07 -8.78 -3.78
N PHE A 159 23.02 -7.99 -3.53
CA PHE A 159 22.45 -7.07 -4.53
C PHE A 159 22.93 -5.62 -4.29
N ASN A 160 24.15 -5.29 -4.74
CA ASN A 160 24.82 -4.01 -4.48
C ASN A 160 24.05 -2.74 -4.92
N ASN A 161 23.10 -2.87 -5.85
CA ASN A 161 22.36 -1.74 -6.43
C ASN A 161 20.94 -1.58 -5.84
N ILE A 162 20.60 -2.32 -4.77
CA ILE A 162 19.28 -2.32 -4.15
C ILE A 162 19.40 -1.95 -2.69
N SER A 163 18.63 -0.95 -2.27
CA SER A 163 18.56 -0.55 -0.86
C SER A 163 17.59 -1.45 -0.10
N PHE A 164 18.11 -2.21 0.86
CA PHE A 164 17.31 -2.98 1.81
C PHE A 164 17.31 -2.34 3.20
N SER A 165 16.21 -2.51 3.91
CA SER A 165 16.12 -2.30 5.37
C SER A 165 15.35 -3.44 6.00
N TYR A 166 15.67 -3.72 7.23
CA TYR A 166 15.14 -4.87 7.95
C TYR A 166 14.45 -4.45 9.23
N ARG A 167 13.35 -5.11 9.56
CA ARG A 167 12.61 -4.98 10.81
C ARG A 167 12.30 -6.36 11.35
N ILE A 168 12.26 -6.48 12.66
CA ILE A 168 11.81 -7.70 13.35
C ILE A 168 10.58 -7.31 14.17
N LEU A 169 9.51 -8.08 14.02
CA LEU A 169 8.26 -7.92 14.74
C LEU A 169 8.19 -9.01 15.82
N THR A 170 8.55 -8.67 17.02
CA THR A 170 8.60 -9.54 18.20
C THR A 170 7.65 -9.06 19.28
#